data_fece617e27213ca9d7625dd191fc775c
#
_entry.id   fece617e27213ca9d7625dd191fc775c
#
_cell.length_a   1.000
_cell.length_b   1.000
_cell.length_c   1.000
_cell.angle_alpha   90.00
_cell.angle_beta   90.00
_cell.angle_gamma   90.00
#
_symmetry.space_group_name_H-M   'P 1'
#
loop_
_entity.id
_entity.type
_entity.pdbx_description
1 polymer ?
#
loop_
_entity_poly.entity_id
_entity_poly.type
_entity_poly.pdbx_seq_one_letter_code
_entity_poly.pdbx_strand_id
1 'polypeptide(L)'
;MASSDTGGKSETKSERDSEKGSCCLLADKIPARYVLAALFFVGHISMTISRGGFALAVVVMVNSSSRVTPANQTDTYQLCPSSGPGNASAQNDQGELDWSESLKGVILGAFFYGYIFTQVVGGLLEQKFGCKIVYGTSTLLGTVLSVLSPVASRTSPWAIFAVRFCMGLVSGVLFPCLYGIWGRWAPPTERTKLLAICYIGLPLGNIINYPLSSFLAAQLGWEYIFYIPGASAAVWLVLWFLLGYDSPAQHPRILEEEKKYIEEGIGTNRRQKPKVPWLKVLTSPPVWALVMGQFSSNWGVFFLTTQLPNYMQNVLGFNIQTNGLLSALPFAVAMVCMFASSAAADRLIQGGKIPKVWIRRGFVITGYTGMVICGVILANLSGCNPAAAVSLLCITQGFNSLTVAGFRAVHVEFAPRFSGVTFALANTGGTVSGIFAPLLLYLDIYLSQWYDQMYNTCHGLFQPTPAAWSTIFYIGAAIQGVGGIFTAVFLRTDVQPWARGEGDKGSFDKNVELAGSKDLVIANEHAEMPTKVVEMQNTKL
;
A
#
# COMPACT_ATOMS: atom_id res chain seq x y z
N MET A 1 29.24 59.06 53.07
CA MET A 1 28.08 58.33 53.63
C MET A 1 27.45 57.51 52.49
N ALA A 2 27.50 56.26 52.65
CA ALA A 2 27.09 55.28 51.70
C ALA A 2 25.59 55.02 51.68
N SER A 3 25.00 54.71 50.56
CA SER A 3 23.96 53.68 50.48
C SER A 3 23.94 53.07 49.04
N SER A 4 24.26 51.83 49.01
CA SER A 4 24.28 50.93 47.88
C SER A 4 22.86 50.54 47.47
N ASP A 5 22.59 50.61 46.21
CA ASP A 5 21.37 50.03 45.60
C ASP A 5 21.69 48.68 44.95
N THR A 6 21.10 47.62 45.48
CA THR A 6 21.15 46.24 44.94
C THR A 6 19.74 45.77 44.63
N GLY A 7 19.25 46.11 43.46
CA GLY A 7 17.96 45.68 42.97
C GLY A 7 18.01 45.34 41.47
N GLY A 8 18.32 44.11 41.10
CA GLY A 8 18.30 43.78 39.70
C GLY A 8 18.87 42.42 39.36
N LYS A 9 18.22 41.30 39.76
CA LYS A 9 18.54 39.97 39.21
C LYS A 9 17.51 38.88 39.58
N SER A 10 16.24 39.15 39.74
CA SER A 10 15.27 38.09 40.05
C SER A 10 14.20 37.83 38.96
N GLU A 11 14.07 38.72 37.98
CA GLU A 11 12.99 38.58 36.99
C GLU A 11 13.28 37.63 35.82
N THR A 12 14.55 37.39 35.46
CA THR A 12 14.91 36.59 34.30
C THR A 12 14.86 35.07 34.51
N LYS A 13 14.77 34.61 35.75
CA LYS A 13 14.72 33.14 36.04
C LYS A 13 13.29 32.61 36.06
N SER A 14 12.32 33.42 36.50
CA SER A 14 10.90 33.06 36.55
C SER A 14 10.26 32.98 35.16
N GLU A 15 10.63 33.86 34.22
CA GLU A 15 10.13 33.81 32.84
C GLU A 15 10.68 32.63 32.07
N ARG A 16 11.98 32.28 32.25
CA ARG A 16 12.55 31.08 31.62
C ARG A 16 11.99 29.76 32.13
N ASP A 17 11.61 29.70 33.39
CA ASP A 17 11.00 28.52 33.98
C ASP A 17 9.50 28.40 33.58
N SER A 18 8.82 29.52 33.34
CA SER A 18 7.45 29.59 32.82
C SER A 18 7.36 29.17 31.36
N GLU A 19 8.29 29.59 30.48
CA GLU A 19 8.34 29.17 29.08
C GLU A 19 8.73 27.70 28.93
N LYS A 20 9.67 27.18 29.75
CA LYS A 20 9.98 25.76 29.81
C LYS A 20 8.80 24.91 30.30
N GLY A 21 8.03 25.41 31.26
CA GLY A 21 6.82 24.75 31.76
C GLY A 21 5.72 24.66 30.70
N SER A 22 5.55 25.68 29.85
CA SER A 22 4.47 25.71 28.85
C SER A 22 4.74 24.78 27.66
N CYS A 23 6.00 24.60 27.26
CA CYS A 23 6.38 23.67 26.18
C CYS A 23 6.37 22.21 26.67
N CYS A 24 6.68 21.92 27.92
CA CYS A 24 6.54 20.60 28.53
C CYS A 24 5.07 20.21 28.75
N LEU A 25 4.18 21.11 29.08
CA LEU A 25 2.75 20.85 29.36
C LEU A 25 1.94 20.40 28.12
N LEU A 26 2.38 20.72 26.92
CA LEU A 26 1.76 20.23 25.67
C LEU A 26 2.25 18.82 25.31
N ALA A 27 3.50 18.47 25.61
CA ALA A 27 4.07 17.15 25.36
C ALA A 27 3.50 16.07 26.30
N ASP A 28 3.10 16.44 27.52
CA ASP A 28 2.52 15.54 28.51
C ASP A 28 1.04 15.17 28.23
N LYS A 29 0.38 15.88 27.31
CA LYS A 29 -1.04 15.63 26.96
C LYS A 29 -1.26 14.63 25.84
N ILE A 30 -0.25 14.33 25.01
CA ILE A 30 -0.38 13.40 23.89
C ILE A 30 0.14 12.03 24.30
N PRO A 31 -0.71 10.98 24.30
CA PRO A 31 -0.26 9.64 24.63
C PRO A 31 0.89 9.18 23.72
N ALA A 32 1.92 8.55 24.30
CA ALA A 32 3.14 8.13 23.58
C ALA A 32 2.86 7.21 22.39
N ARG A 33 1.81 6.38 22.45
CA ARG A 33 1.37 5.53 21.35
C ARG A 33 0.93 6.32 20.11
N TYR A 34 0.36 7.52 20.27
CA TYR A 34 -0.01 8.36 19.12
C TYR A 34 1.21 9.08 18.53
N VAL A 35 2.20 9.44 19.36
CA VAL A 35 3.49 9.97 18.87
C VAL A 35 4.19 8.91 18.02
N LEU A 36 4.21 7.67 18.47
CA LEU A 36 4.74 6.55 17.69
C LEU A 36 3.97 6.31 16.39
N ALA A 37 2.64 6.43 16.41
CA ALA A 37 1.83 6.32 15.20
C ALA A 37 2.12 7.46 14.21
N ALA A 38 2.32 8.68 14.68
CA ALA A 38 2.71 9.83 13.86
C ALA A 38 4.11 9.64 13.24
N LEU A 39 5.06 9.07 13.97
CA LEU A 39 6.38 8.73 13.44
C LEU A 39 6.29 7.72 12.31
N PHE A 40 5.49 6.65 12.47
CA PHE A 40 5.27 5.69 11.39
C PHE A 40 4.53 6.29 10.20
N PHE A 41 3.54 7.14 10.45
CA PHE A 41 2.80 7.86 9.39
C PHE A 41 3.75 8.69 8.53
N VAL A 42 4.57 9.55 9.14
CA VAL A 42 5.57 10.37 8.43
C VAL A 42 6.64 9.48 7.78
N GLY A 43 7.08 8.42 8.46
CA GLY A 43 8.01 7.43 7.91
C GLY A 43 7.49 6.75 6.64
N HIS A 44 6.21 6.39 6.59
CA HIS A 44 5.59 5.81 5.39
C HIS A 44 5.47 6.83 4.24
N ILE A 45 5.19 8.10 4.54
CA ILE A 45 5.22 9.17 3.53
C ILE A 45 6.63 9.28 2.95
N SER A 46 7.66 9.42 3.80
CA SER A 46 9.06 9.54 3.40
C SER A 46 9.53 8.33 2.58
N MET A 47 9.22 7.12 3.04
CA MET A 47 9.51 5.88 2.33
C MET A 47 8.87 5.85 0.93
N THR A 48 7.61 6.26 0.83
CA THR A 48 6.87 6.24 -0.44
C THR A 48 7.42 7.26 -1.42
N ILE A 49 7.78 8.46 -0.97
CA ILE A 49 8.39 9.49 -1.80
C ILE A 49 9.75 9.02 -2.31
N SER A 50 10.63 8.52 -1.44
CA SER A 50 11.96 8.04 -1.81
C SER A 50 11.93 6.88 -2.81
N ARG A 51 10.91 6.00 -2.73
CA ARG A 51 10.75 4.86 -3.62
C ARG A 51 10.06 5.21 -4.93
N GLY A 52 9.00 6.03 -4.85
CA GLY A 52 8.09 6.30 -5.97
C GLY A 52 8.64 7.28 -6.98
N GLY A 53 9.51 8.20 -6.57
CA GLY A 53 10.13 9.20 -7.45
C GLY A 53 10.94 8.60 -8.60
N PHE A 54 11.46 7.39 -8.45
CA PHE A 54 12.26 6.73 -9.47
C PHE A 54 11.49 6.50 -10.79
N ALA A 55 10.21 6.14 -10.74
CA ALA A 55 9.42 5.93 -11.96
C ALA A 55 9.30 7.21 -12.80
N LEU A 56 9.15 8.37 -12.14
CA LEU A 56 9.15 9.67 -12.82
C LEU A 56 10.56 10.08 -13.28
N ALA A 57 11.57 9.79 -12.46
CA ALA A 57 12.98 10.07 -12.83
C ALA A 57 13.39 9.33 -14.10
N VAL A 58 13.00 8.05 -14.27
CA VAL A 58 13.28 7.27 -15.49
C VAL A 58 12.73 7.95 -16.75
N VAL A 59 11.56 8.58 -16.64
CA VAL A 59 10.92 9.28 -17.76
C VAL A 59 11.74 10.50 -18.22
N VAL A 60 12.43 11.18 -17.29
CA VAL A 60 13.21 12.39 -17.57
C VAL A 60 14.69 12.10 -17.88
N MET A 61 15.30 11.14 -17.16
CA MET A 61 16.73 10.88 -17.27
C MET A 61 17.11 10.02 -18.48
N VAL A 62 16.16 9.28 -19.07
CA VAL A 62 16.43 8.39 -20.20
C VAL A 62 16.02 9.04 -21.51
N ASN A 63 16.96 8.99 -22.47
CA ASN A 63 16.78 9.59 -23.78
C ASN A 63 15.60 8.94 -24.55
N SER A 64 14.65 9.74 -24.99
CA SER A 64 13.56 9.30 -25.88
C SER A 64 13.95 9.26 -27.36
N SER A 65 15.17 9.67 -27.71
CA SER A 65 15.63 9.86 -29.09
C SER A 65 15.84 8.57 -29.89
N SER A 66 15.60 7.39 -29.30
CA SER A 66 15.47 6.13 -30.07
C SER A 66 14.22 6.10 -30.97
N ARG A 67 13.49 7.19 -31.09
CA ARG A 67 12.43 7.42 -32.08
C ARG A 67 13.08 7.63 -33.45
N VAL A 68 13.73 6.60 -34.00
CA VAL A 68 14.06 6.58 -35.42
C VAL A 68 12.73 6.47 -36.18
N THR A 69 12.21 7.59 -36.62
CA THR A 69 11.19 7.60 -37.67
C THR A 69 11.88 7.20 -38.97
N PRO A 70 11.58 6.01 -39.53
CA PRO A 70 12.01 5.71 -40.89
C PRO A 70 11.28 6.68 -41.81
N ALA A 71 12.04 7.40 -42.63
CA ALA A 71 11.56 8.47 -43.50
C ALA A 71 10.57 8.01 -44.59
N ASN A 72 10.09 6.77 -44.59
CA ASN A 72 9.31 6.17 -45.69
C ASN A 72 8.09 5.34 -45.28
N GLN A 73 7.45 5.58 -44.11
CA GLN A 73 6.19 4.90 -43.82
C GLN A 73 5.05 5.87 -43.53
N THR A 74 4.06 5.79 -44.39
CA THR A 74 2.76 6.52 -44.37
C THR A 74 1.79 6.04 -43.27
N ASP A 75 2.20 5.13 -42.39
CA ASP A 75 1.39 4.74 -41.23
C ASP A 75 1.79 5.59 -40.02
N THR A 76 1.24 6.78 -40.02
CA THR A 76 1.32 7.75 -38.92
C THR A 76 0.55 7.19 -37.74
N TYR A 77 1.21 6.46 -36.84
CA TYR A 77 0.68 6.28 -35.48
C TYR A 77 0.68 7.65 -34.82
N GLN A 78 -0.47 8.32 -34.84
CA GLN A 78 -0.64 9.63 -34.24
C GLN A 78 -0.50 9.47 -32.73
N LEU A 79 0.64 9.91 -32.17
CA LEU A 79 0.65 10.35 -30.78
C LEU A 79 -0.46 11.37 -30.62
N CYS A 80 -1.16 11.32 -29.48
CA CYS A 80 -2.17 12.30 -29.19
C CYS A 80 -1.61 13.72 -29.35
N PRO A 81 -2.25 14.63 -30.12
CA PRO A 81 -1.81 16.01 -30.21
C PRO A 81 -1.68 16.58 -28.80
N SER A 82 -0.55 17.19 -28.48
CA SER A 82 -0.29 17.77 -27.15
C SER A 82 -1.43 18.71 -26.74
N SER A 83 -2.21 18.31 -25.73
CA SER A 83 -3.39 19.05 -25.26
C SER A 83 -2.98 20.15 -24.27
N GLY A 84 -2.06 21.03 -24.60
CA GLY A 84 -1.68 22.16 -23.77
C GLY A 84 -1.56 23.46 -24.58
N PRO A 85 -2.08 24.61 -24.08
CA PRO A 85 -1.76 25.90 -24.64
C PRO A 85 -0.34 26.30 -24.25
N GLY A 86 0.63 25.86 -24.98
CA GLY A 86 2.04 26.19 -24.81
C GLY A 86 2.79 25.70 -26.01
N ASN A 87 3.39 26.65 -26.74
CA ASN A 87 4.23 26.40 -27.89
C ASN A 87 4.99 25.10 -27.75
N ALA A 88 4.79 24.18 -28.68
CA ALA A 88 5.67 23.07 -28.95
C ALA A 88 7.02 23.63 -29.47
N SER A 89 7.72 24.41 -28.63
CA SER A 89 9.14 24.47 -28.67
C SER A 89 9.56 23.06 -28.28
N ALA A 90 10.09 22.32 -29.23
CA ALA A 90 10.84 21.10 -29.01
C ALA A 90 11.86 21.41 -27.89
N GLN A 91 11.42 21.29 -26.65
CA GLN A 91 12.31 21.24 -25.51
C GLN A 91 13.11 19.97 -25.79
N ASN A 92 14.41 20.14 -25.96
CA ASN A 92 15.35 19.05 -26.13
C ASN A 92 15.18 18.09 -24.92
N ASP A 93 14.21 17.18 -25.03
CA ASP A 93 14.01 16.06 -24.11
C ASP A 93 15.07 14.96 -24.39
N GLN A 94 16.33 15.39 -24.51
CA GLN A 94 17.46 14.49 -24.55
C GLN A 94 17.79 14.17 -23.09
N GLY A 95 17.21 13.08 -22.58
CA GLY A 95 17.69 12.48 -21.34
C GLY A 95 19.19 12.16 -21.47
N GLU A 96 19.90 12.13 -20.35
CA GLU A 96 21.35 11.84 -20.32
C GLU A 96 21.68 10.37 -20.60
N LEU A 97 20.73 9.45 -20.45
CA LEU A 97 20.98 8.00 -20.42
C LEU A 97 20.29 7.29 -21.59
N ASP A 98 21.04 6.41 -22.25
CA ASP A 98 20.52 5.58 -23.35
C ASP A 98 20.19 4.17 -22.85
N TRP A 99 18.97 3.97 -22.37
CA TRP A 99 18.46 2.68 -21.92
C TRP A 99 17.40 2.15 -22.86
N SER A 100 17.50 0.86 -23.21
CA SER A 100 16.41 0.20 -23.93
C SER A 100 15.15 0.09 -23.06
N GLU A 101 13.98 0.00 -23.70
CA GLU A 101 12.72 -0.14 -22.97
C GLU A 101 12.73 -1.39 -22.08
N SER A 102 13.23 -2.54 -22.58
CA SER A 102 13.37 -3.76 -21.79
C SER A 102 14.23 -3.56 -20.54
N LEU A 103 15.32 -2.82 -20.65
CA LEU A 103 16.22 -2.52 -19.52
C LEU A 103 15.53 -1.63 -18.48
N LYS A 104 14.73 -0.63 -18.91
CA LYS A 104 13.90 0.20 -18.00
C LYS A 104 13.00 -0.67 -17.13
N GLY A 105 12.34 -1.66 -17.72
CA GLY A 105 11.46 -2.57 -16.98
C GLY A 105 12.18 -3.43 -15.96
N VAL A 106 13.31 -3.99 -16.35
CA VAL A 106 14.14 -4.78 -15.45
C VAL A 106 14.60 -3.93 -14.24
N ILE A 107 15.04 -2.69 -14.49
CA ILE A 107 15.48 -1.77 -13.43
C ILE A 107 14.30 -1.32 -12.54
N LEU A 108 13.12 -1.05 -13.12
CA LEU A 108 11.92 -0.72 -12.35
C LEU A 108 11.47 -1.90 -11.48
N GLY A 109 11.59 -3.13 -11.98
CA GLY A 109 11.31 -4.36 -11.25
C GLY A 109 12.33 -4.71 -10.16
N ALA A 110 13.57 -4.21 -10.26
CA ALA A 110 14.69 -4.59 -9.40
C ALA A 110 14.40 -4.42 -7.90
N PHE A 111 13.66 -3.38 -7.53
CA PHE A 111 13.22 -3.16 -6.15
C PHE A 111 12.39 -4.34 -5.61
N PHE A 112 11.46 -4.85 -6.39
CA PHE A 112 10.57 -5.94 -5.95
C PHE A 112 11.32 -7.26 -5.85
N TYR A 113 12.36 -7.49 -6.67
CA TYR A 113 13.21 -8.67 -6.55
C TYR A 113 13.92 -8.72 -5.20
N GLY A 114 14.49 -7.59 -4.73
CA GLY A 114 15.09 -7.53 -3.41
C GLY A 114 14.07 -7.62 -2.27
N TYR A 115 12.95 -6.92 -2.42
CA TYR A 115 11.92 -6.79 -1.40
C TYR A 115 11.31 -8.14 -0.95
N ILE A 116 11.13 -9.08 -1.89
CA ILE A 116 10.51 -10.38 -1.59
C ILE A 116 11.34 -11.24 -0.63
N PHE A 117 12.68 -11.17 -0.70
CA PHE A 117 13.58 -12.00 0.10
C PHE A 117 13.54 -11.65 1.60
N THR A 118 13.31 -10.41 1.94
CA THR A 118 13.49 -9.92 3.31
C THR A 118 12.19 -9.78 4.10
N GLN A 119 11.02 -9.99 3.50
CA GLN A 119 9.74 -9.89 4.21
C GLN A 119 9.61 -10.89 5.37
N VAL A 120 9.96 -12.15 5.13
CA VAL A 120 9.92 -13.18 6.18
C VAL A 120 11.07 -12.99 7.18
N VAL A 121 12.26 -12.70 6.66
CA VAL A 121 13.47 -12.46 7.47
C VAL A 121 13.29 -11.24 8.38
N GLY A 122 12.59 -10.20 7.91
CA GLY A 122 12.32 -8.99 8.67
C GLY A 122 11.59 -9.23 10.00
N GLY A 123 10.67 -10.18 10.02
CA GLY A 123 10.00 -10.58 11.26
C GLY A 123 10.93 -11.26 12.28
N LEU A 124 11.94 -11.98 11.80
CA LEU A 124 12.95 -12.59 12.66
C LEU A 124 13.94 -11.55 13.20
N LEU A 125 14.35 -10.62 12.34
CA LEU A 125 15.23 -9.51 12.73
C LEU A 125 14.55 -8.60 13.76
N GLU A 126 13.27 -8.27 13.57
CA GLU A 126 12.48 -7.49 14.53
C GLU A 126 12.40 -8.16 15.89
N GLN A 127 12.23 -9.47 15.91
CA GLN A 127 12.17 -10.22 17.17
C GLN A 127 13.51 -10.25 17.92
N LYS A 128 14.63 -10.27 17.19
CA LYS A 128 15.98 -10.38 17.77
C LYS A 128 16.56 -9.03 18.18
N PHE A 129 16.40 -8.00 17.35
CA PHE A 129 17.06 -6.70 17.51
C PHE A 129 16.12 -5.57 17.90
N GLY A 130 14.82 -5.81 17.89
CA GLY A 130 13.79 -4.79 18.11
C GLY A 130 13.47 -3.97 16.86
N CYS A 131 12.28 -3.36 16.87
CA CYS A 131 11.81 -2.53 15.74
C CYS A 131 12.60 -1.23 15.61
N LYS A 132 12.97 -0.59 16.72
CA LYS A 132 13.69 0.69 16.71
C LYS A 132 14.95 0.61 15.87
N ILE A 133 15.78 -0.40 16.11
CA ILE A 133 17.04 -0.59 15.41
C ILE A 133 16.78 -1.05 13.97
N VAL A 134 15.97 -2.09 13.78
CA VAL A 134 15.76 -2.69 12.45
C VAL A 134 15.08 -1.71 11.49
N TYR A 135 14.04 -1.00 11.94
CA TYR A 135 13.34 -0.01 11.12
C TYR A 135 14.23 1.21 10.83
N GLY A 136 14.92 1.72 11.86
CA GLY A 136 15.81 2.88 11.72
C GLY A 136 17.01 2.60 10.80
N THR A 137 17.73 1.49 10.99
CA THR A 137 18.88 1.12 10.13
C THR A 137 18.44 0.81 8.69
N SER A 138 17.30 0.16 8.52
CA SER A 138 16.72 -0.11 7.21
C SER A 138 16.39 1.19 6.47
N THR A 139 15.75 2.15 7.14
CA THR A 139 15.44 3.46 6.55
C THR A 139 16.73 4.25 6.27
N LEU A 140 17.72 4.20 7.14
CA LEU A 140 19.03 4.84 6.91
C LEU A 140 19.70 4.30 5.64
N LEU A 141 19.81 2.97 5.53
CA LEU A 141 20.41 2.34 4.36
C LEU A 141 19.61 2.64 3.09
N GLY A 142 18.28 2.60 3.16
CA GLY A 142 17.41 2.98 2.04
C GLY A 142 17.60 4.43 1.60
N THR A 143 17.79 5.35 2.55
CA THR A 143 18.10 6.76 2.28
C THR A 143 19.44 6.94 1.60
N VAL A 144 20.49 6.29 2.10
CA VAL A 144 21.83 6.32 1.49
C VAL A 144 21.78 5.79 0.06
N LEU A 145 21.13 4.65 -0.16
CA LEU A 145 20.97 4.06 -1.50
C LEU A 145 20.16 4.96 -2.44
N SER A 146 19.12 5.67 -1.90
CA SER A 146 18.36 6.65 -2.68
C SER A 146 19.26 7.81 -3.16
N VAL A 147 20.06 8.39 -2.26
CA VAL A 147 21.00 9.48 -2.58
C VAL A 147 22.11 9.02 -3.55
N LEU A 148 22.51 7.75 -3.52
CA LEU A 148 23.49 7.18 -4.46
C LEU A 148 22.88 6.86 -5.84
N SER A 149 21.55 6.82 -5.97
CA SER A 149 20.89 6.45 -7.23
C SER A 149 21.29 7.28 -8.45
N PRO A 150 21.46 8.63 -8.39
CA PRO A 150 21.90 9.41 -9.54
C PRO A 150 23.30 9.03 -10.01
N VAL A 151 24.23 8.84 -9.08
CA VAL A 151 25.61 8.44 -9.41
C VAL A 151 25.62 7.04 -10.03
N ALA A 152 24.89 6.10 -9.44
CA ALA A 152 24.77 4.75 -9.95
C ALA A 152 24.16 4.71 -11.36
N SER A 153 23.14 5.54 -11.64
CA SER A 153 22.50 5.63 -12.95
C SER A 153 23.45 6.09 -14.04
N ARG A 154 24.34 7.03 -13.73
CA ARG A 154 25.38 7.52 -14.67
C ARG A 154 26.53 6.54 -14.86
N THR A 155 26.82 5.71 -13.85
CA THR A 155 27.93 4.76 -13.92
C THR A 155 27.60 3.57 -14.81
N SER A 156 26.44 2.93 -14.58
CA SER A 156 26.01 1.76 -15.36
C SER A 156 24.53 1.42 -15.05
N PRO A 157 23.78 0.92 -16.04
CA PRO A 157 22.45 0.36 -15.80
C PRO A 157 22.43 -0.76 -14.76
N TRP A 158 23.47 -1.57 -14.69
CA TRP A 158 23.59 -2.63 -13.69
C TRP A 158 23.94 -2.11 -12.30
N ALA A 159 24.61 -0.97 -12.20
CA ALA A 159 24.86 -0.33 -10.91
C ALA A 159 23.57 0.18 -10.29
N ILE A 160 22.72 0.87 -11.05
CA ILE A 160 21.42 1.29 -10.54
C ILE A 160 20.48 0.10 -10.28
N PHE A 161 20.54 -0.97 -11.09
CA PHE A 161 19.83 -2.21 -10.79
C PHE A 161 20.22 -2.75 -9.42
N ALA A 162 21.52 -2.85 -9.12
CA ALA A 162 22.02 -3.33 -7.82
C ALA A 162 21.58 -2.42 -6.67
N VAL A 163 21.63 -1.10 -6.84
CA VAL A 163 21.14 -0.13 -5.85
C VAL A 163 19.64 -0.33 -5.59
N ARG A 164 18.83 -0.47 -6.63
CA ARG A 164 17.39 -0.72 -6.52
C ARG A 164 17.08 -2.06 -5.86
N PHE A 165 17.82 -3.10 -6.19
CA PHE A 165 17.71 -4.40 -5.54
C PHE A 165 18.03 -4.34 -4.04
N CYS A 166 19.13 -3.67 -3.67
CA CYS A 166 19.49 -3.43 -2.27
C CYS A 166 18.46 -2.58 -1.53
N MET A 167 17.90 -1.55 -2.18
CA MET A 167 16.76 -0.78 -1.62
C MET A 167 15.56 -1.68 -1.33
N GLY A 168 15.27 -2.63 -2.22
CA GLY A 168 14.25 -3.64 -1.99
C GLY A 168 14.54 -4.50 -0.76
N LEU A 169 15.77 -5.04 -0.66
CA LEU A 169 16.20 -5.86 0.48
C LEU A 169 16.02 -5.12 1.81
N VAL A 170 16.47 -3.89 1.91
CA VAL A 170 16.32 -3.13 3.17
C VAL A 170 14.88 -2.72 3.45
N SER A 171 14.06 -2.49 2.44
CA SER A 171 12.67 -2.08 2.62
C SER A 171 11.73 -3.22 3.01
N GLY A 172 12.06 -4.48 2.69
CA GLY A 172 11.19 -5.64 2.96
C GLY A 172 10.96 -5.91 4.44
N VAL A 173 11.84 -5.44 5.33
CA VAL A 173 11.70 -5.62 6.78
C VAL A 173 10.76 -4.61 7.45
N LEU A 174 10.37 -3.53 6.76
CA LEU A 174 9.65 -2.40 7.37
C LEU A 174 8.24 -2.78 7.84
N PHE A 175 7.46 -3.52 7.04
CA PHE A 175 6.12 -3.95 7.44
C PHE A 175 6.11 -4.98 8.56
N PRO A 176 6.97 -6.02 8.57
CA PRO A 176 7.11 -6.89 9.73
C PRO A 176 7.40 -6.12 11.03
N CYS A 177 8.28 -5.11 10.99
CA CYS A 177 8.56 -4.24 12.14
C CYS A 177 7.31 -3.48 12.60
N LEU A 178 6.54 -2.91 11.67
CA LEU A 178 5.30 -2.21 11.98
C LEU A 178 4.31 -3.10 12.75
N TYR A 179 4.07 -4.33 12.29
CA TYR A 179 3.18 -5.24 12.98
C TYR A 179 3.75 -5.74 14.32
N GLY A 180 5.06 -5.95 14.39
CA GLY A 180 5.75 -6.39 15.60
C GLY A 180 5.66 -5.36 16.73
N ILE A 181 5.88 -4.08 16.44
CA ILE A 181 5.85 -3.02 17.44
C ILE A 181 4.43 -2.75 17.96
N TRP A 182 3.42 -2.74 17.08
CA TRP A 182 2.03 -2.57 17.51
C TRP A 182 1.51 -3.75 18.33
N GLY A 183 2.17 -4.90 18.23
CA GLY A 183 1.97 -5.99 19.15
C GLY A 183 2.32 -5.67 20.60
N ARG A 184 3.24 -4.73 20.85
CA ARG A 184 3.74 -4.31 22.16
C ARG A 184 3.18 -2.97 22.65
N TRP A 185 2.76 -2.09 21.73
CA TRP A 185 2.31 -0.73 22.04
C TRP A 185 0.80 -0.54 21.98
N ALA A 186 0.05 -1.43 21.33
CA ALA A 186 -1.37 -1.25 21.12
C ALA A 186 -2.19 -2.35 21.80
N PRO A 187 -3.13 -1.98 22.70
CA PRO A 187 -4.20 -2.86 23.14
C PRO A 187 -4.98 -3.38 21.92
N PRO A 188 -5.54 -4.61 21.98
CA PRO A 188 -6.29 -5.20 20.85
C PRO A 188 -7.42 -4.32 20.33
N THR A 189 -8.07 -3.54 21.20
CA THR A 189 -9.16 -2.62 20.88
C THR A 189 -8.76 -1.43 20.02
N GLU A 190 -7.53 -0.91 20.15
CA GLU A 190 -7.02 0.26 19.43
C GLU A 190 -6.05 -0.08 18.31
N ARG A 191 -5.56 -1.31 18.24
CA ARG A 191 -4.51 -1.75 17.28
C ARG A 191 -4.88 -1.46 15.84
N THR A 192 -6.11 -1.74 15.43
CA THR A 192 -6.59 -1.51 14.06
C THR A 192 -6.57 -0.02 13.71
N LYS A 193 -6.97 0.84 14.65
CA LYS A 193 -6.98 2.29 14.47
C LYS A 193 -5.57 2.85 14.31
N LEU A 194 -4.63 2.42 15.15
CA LEU A 194 -3.23 2.87 15.10
C LEU A 194 -2.53 2.40 13.83
N LEU A 195 -2.75 1.15 13.42
CA LEU A 195 -2.28 0.64 12.13
C LEU A 195 -2.86 1.44 10.96
N ALA A 196 -4.15 1.77 10.98
CA ALA A 196 -4.78 2.55 9.92
C ALA A 196 -4.14 3.94 9.78
N ILE A 197 -3.84 4.62 10.89
CA ILE A 197 -3.12 5.90 10.89
C ILE A 197 -1.77 5.75 10.17
N CYS A 198 -1.00 4.70 10.48
CA CYS A 198 0.28 4.47 9.82
C CYS A 198 0.12 4.22 8.32
N TYR A 199 -0.88 3.42 7.91
CA TYR A 199 -1.10 3.06 6.50
C TYR A 199 -1.58 4.21 5.61
N ILE A 200 -2.25 5.23 6.16
CA ILE A 200 -2.66 6.44 5.42
C ILE A 200 -1.45 7.17 4.83
N GLY A 201 -0.28 7.05 5.46
CA GLY A 201 0.97 7.61 4.95
C GLY A 201 1.34 7.12 3.54
N LEU A 202 0.95 5.91 3.14
CA LEU A 202 1.30 5.34 1.83
C LEU A 202 0.59 6.07 0.65
N PRO A 203 -0.74 6.15 0.59
CA PRO A 203 -1.41 6.89 -0.49
C PRO A 203 -1.08 8.38 -0.44
N LEU A 204 -0.99 8.97 0.76
CA LEU A 204 -0.61 10.38 0.90
C LEU A 204 0.81 10.63 0.40
N GLY A 205 1.74 9.71 0.66
CA GLY A 205 3.10 9.76 0.12
C GLY A 205 3.11 9.78 -1.42
N ASN A 206 2.27 8.98 -2.09
CA ASN A 206 2.15 9.01 -3.55
C ASN A 206 1.54 10.32 -4.07
N ILE A 207 0.51 10.86 -3.38
CA ILE A 207 -0.13 12.14 -3.73
C ILE A 207 0.90 13.28 -3.68
N ILE A 208 1.80 13.26 -2.70
CA ILE A 208 2.87 14.26 -2.56
C ILE A 208 4.01 13.98 -3.55
N ASN A 209 4.38 12.72 -3.73
CA ASN A 209 5.53 12.31 -4.52
C ASN A 209 5.46 12.79 -5.97
N TYR A 210 4.35 12.55 -6.67
CA TYR A 210 4.29 12.84 -8.10
C TYR A 210 4.41 14.33 -8.43
N PRO A 211 3.63 15.25 -7.82
CA PRO A 211 3.80 16.68 -8.05
C PRO A 211 5.17 17.20 -7.59
N LEU A 212 5.66 16.72 -6.44
CA LEU A 212 6.98 17.11 -5.93
C LEU A 212 8.09 16.69 -6.87
N SER A 213 8.12 15.42 -7.29
CA SER A 213 9.15 14.89 -8.20
C SER A 213 9.11 15.59 -9.55
N SER A 214 7.92 15.88 -10.06
CA SER A 214 7.70 16.62 -11.30
C SER A 214 8.21 18.06 -11.22
N PHE A 215 7.90 18.75 -10.13
CA PHE A 215 8.41 20.11 -9.87
C PHE A 215 9.95 20.12 -9.77
N LEU A 216 10.51 19.19 -9.01
CA LEU A 216 11.97 19.09 -8.86
C LEU A 216 12.67 18.80 -10.18
N ALA A 217 12.13 17.87 -10.99
CA ALA A 217 12.67 17.56 -12.29
C ALA A 217 12.66 18.75 -13.24
N ALA A 218 11.57 19.55 -13.22
CA ALA A 218 11.41 20.69 -14.11
C ALA A 218 12.26 21.92 -13.72
N GLN A 219 12.52 22.13 -12.42
CA GLN A 219 13.17 23.34 -11.92
C GLN A 219 14.65 23.15 -11.56
N LEU A 220 15.01 21.99 -11.03
CA LEU A 220 16.34 21.75 -10.46
C LEU A 220 17.10 20.63 -11.18
N GLY A 221 16.38 19.71 -11.83
CA GLY A 221 16.95 18.53 -12.46
C GLY A 221 16.49 17.24 -11.81
N TRP A 222 16.59 16.13 -12.54
CA TRP A 222 16.06 14.82 -12.11
C TRP A 222 16.79 14.24 -10.89
N GLU A 223 18.02 14.62 -10.60
CA GLU A 223 18.78 14.16 -9.44
C GLU A 223 18.16 14.61 -8.11
N TYR A 224 17.56 15.78 -8.11
CA TYR A 224 16.91 16.33 -6.90
C TYR A 224 15.69 15.56 -6.46
N ILE A 225 15.12 14.71 -7.35
CA ILE A 225 14.08 13.72 -7.00
C ILE A 225 14.60 12.74 -5.93
N PHE A 226 15.91 12.52 -5.84
CA PHE A 226 16.55 11.64 -4.87
C PHE A 226 17.13 12.39 -3.67
N TYR A 227 17.75 13.55 -3.92
CA TYR A 227 18.45 14.29 -2.86
C TYR A 227 17.50 14.92 -1.85
N ILE A 228 16.42 15.56 -2.29
CA ILE A 228 15.49 16.26 -1.39
C ILE A 228 14.70 15.27 -0.52
N PRO A 229 14.09 14.19 -1.05
CA PRO A 229 13.49 13.17 -0.19
C PRO A 229 14.52 12.47 0.71
N GLY A 230 15.74 12.26 0.24
CA GLY A 230 16.83 11.73 1.06
C GLY A 230 17.15 12.62 2.27
N ALA A 231 17.25 13.93 2.08
CA ALA A 231 17.47 14.89 3.16
C ALA A 231 16.29 14.90 4.16
N SER A 232 15.03 14.86 3.66
CA SER A 232 13.84 14.79 4.53
C SER A 232 13.81 13.49 5.34
N ALA A 233 14.20 12.37 4.74
CA ALA A 233 14.29 11.08 5.43
C ALA A 233 15.39 11.09 6.52
N ALA A 234 16.51 11.79 6.29
CA ALA A 234 17.55 11.95 7.31
C ALA A 234 17.05 12.74 8.53
N VAL A 235 16.28 13.80 8.31
CA VAL A 235 15.64 14.56 9.41
C VAL A 235 14.66 13.66 10.19
N TRP A 236 13.85 12.90 9.47
CA TRP A 236 12.93 11.94 10.09
C TRP A 236 13.68 10.87 10.91
N LEU A 237 14.81 10.36 10.42
CA LEU A 237 15.64 9.40 11.14
C LEU A 237 16.12 9.92 12.50
N VAL A 238 16.51 11.18 12.58
CA VAL A 238 16.88 11.81 13.85
C VAL A 238 15.70 11.75 14.82
N LEU A 239 14.50 12.13 14.36
CA LEU A 239 13.29 12.06 15.19
C LEU A 239 12.95 10.61 15.58
N TRP A 240 13.13 9.63 14.67
CA TRP A 240 12.91 8.22 14.96
C TRP A 240 13.80 7.71 16.08
N PHE A 241 15.11 7.97 16.02
CA PHE A 241 16.03 7.50 17.07
C PHE A 241 15.84 8.21 18.42
N LEU A 242 15.36 9.46 18.41
CA LEU A 242 15.08 10.21 19.62
C LEU A 242 13.75 9.82 20.29
N LEU A 243 12.69 9.59 19.50
CA LEU A 243 11.32 9.45 19.99
C LEU A 243 10.77 8.03 19.86
N GLY A 244 11.35 7.16 19.02
CA GLY A 244 10.93 5.78 18.84
C GLY A 244 11.48 4.87 19.93
N TYR A 245 10.64 4.01 20.51
CA TYR A 245 11.02 3.01 21.52
C TYR A 245 10.31 1.68 21.26
N ASP A 246 10.99 0.55 21.54
CA ASP A 246 10.48 -0.78 21.22
C ASP A 246 9.31 -1.24 22.11
N SER A 247 9.22 -0.71 23.33
CA SER A 247 8.16 -1.06 24.28
C SER A 247 7.84 0.10 25.22
N PRO A 248 6.61 0.13 25.78
CA PRO A 248 6.24 1.12 26.79
C PRO A 248 7.19 1.16 27.99
N ALA A 249 7.68 -0.01 28.41
CA ALA A 249 8.60 -0.13 29.56
C ALA A 249 9.97 0.55 29.33
N GLN A 250 10.39 0.73 28.07
CA GLN A 250 11.65 1.38 27.70
C GLN A 250 11.50 2.89 27.47
N HIS A 251 10.26 3.40 27.41
CA HIS A 251 10.01 4.80 27.09
C HIS A 251 10.23 5.68 28.31
N PRO A 252 11.19 6.65 28.29
CA PRO A 252 11.59 7.38 29.49
C PRO A 252 10.55 8.38 30.02
N ARG A 253 9.58 8.76 29.20
CA ARG A 253 8.57 9.80 29.50
C ARG A 253 7.13 9.34 29.34
N ILE A 254 6.88 8.03 29.35
CA ILE A 254 5.51 7.52 29.28
C ILE A 254 4.80 7.74 30.62
N LEU A 255 3.54 8.18 30.58
CA LEU A 255 2.72 8.26 31.77
C LEU A 255 2.45 6.86 32.33
N GLU A 256 2.60 6.68 33.64
CA GLU A 256 2.37 5.36 34.27
C GLU A 256 0.93 4.86 34.04
N GLU A 257 -0.05 5.76 33.93
CA GLU A 257 -1.44 5.42 33.57
C GLU A 257 -1.53 4.84 32.16
N GLU A 258 -0.84 5.43 31.18
CA GLU A 258 -0.81 4.93 29.80
C GLU A 258 -0.09 3.60 29.73
N LYS A 259 1.03 3.44 30.41
CA LYS A 259 1.79 2.20 30.48
C LYS A 259 0.94 1.07 31.07
N LYS A 260 0.26 1.32 32.17
CA LYS A 260 -0.65 0.37 32.82
C LYS A 260 -1.82 -0.01 31.91
N TYR A 261 -2.44 0.99 31.25
CA TYR A 261 -3.50 0.75 30.28
C TYR A 261 -3.06 -0.16 29.12
N ILE A 262 -1.85 0.05 28.60
CA ILE A 262 -1.30 -0.77 27.52
C ILE A 262 -1.00 -2.18 28.03
N GLU A 263 -0.35 -2.32 29.19
CA GLU A 263 0.04 -3.61 29.77
C GLU A 263 -1.19 -4.45 30.17
N GLU A 264 -2.18 -3.87 30.78
CA GLU A 264 -3.45 -4.52 31.12
C GLU A 264 -4.22 -4.95 29.87
N GLY A 265 -4.29 -4.07 28.87
CA GLY A 265 -4.97 -4.37 27.61
C GLY A 265 -4.30 -5.47 26.79
N ILE A 266 -3.00 -5.61 26.85
CA ILE A 266 -2.24 -6.67 26.17
C ILE A 266 -2.27 -7.97 26.95
N GLY A 267 -2.37 -7.91 28.29
CA GLY A 267 -2.39 -9.05 29.21
C GLY A 267 -1.02 -9.71 29.43
N THR A 268 -0.83 -10.24 30.62
CA THR A 268 0.45 -10.87 31.06
C THR A 268 0.74 -12.21 30.42
N ASN A 269 -0.22 -12.84 29.78
CA ASN A 269 -0.14 -14.22 29.24
C ASN A 269 0.61 -14.34 27.90
N ARG A 270 1.30 -13.29 27.44
CA ARG A 270 1.94 -13.24 26.11
C ARG A 270 3.39 -13.73 26.09
N ARG A 271 3.88 -14.38 27.16
CA ARG A 271 5.27 -14.85 27.24
C ARG A 271 5.64 -15.99 26.28
N GLN A 272 4.65 -16.71 25.73
CA GLN A 272 4.92 -17.73 24.72
C GLN A 272 4.16 -17.41 23.43
N LYS A 273 4.89 -16.99 22.38
CA LYS A 273 4.33 -16.90 21.02
C LYS A 273 3.97 -18.33 20.59
N PRO A 274 2.71 -18.61 20.23
CA PRO A 274 2.33 -19.96 19.79
C PRO A 274 3.12 -20.32 18.53
N LYS A 275 3.59 -21.57 18.46
CA LYS A 275 4.25 -22.08 17.25
C LYS A 275 3.27 -21.99 16.07
N VAL A 276 3.71 -21.42 14.97
CA VAL A 276 2.90 -21.29 13.76
C VAL A 276 2.69 -22.67 13.14
N PRO A 277 1.44 -23.12 12.96
CA PRO A 277 1.17 -24.42 12.34
C PRO A 277 1.27 -24.29 10.80
N TRP A 278 2.48 -24.17 10.28
CA TRP A 278 2.77 -23.84 8.88
C TRP A 278 2.00 -24.71 7.87
N LEU A 279 1.96 -26.02 8.09
CA LEU A 279 1.26 -26.93 7.16
C LEU A 279 -0.24 -26.59 7.08
N LYS A 280 -0.90 -26.34 8.24
CA LYS A 280 -2.32 -25.99 8.28
C LYS A 280 -2.60 -24.61 7.67
N VAL A 281 -1.66 -23.67 7.83
CA VAL A 281 -1.76 -22.32 7.24
C VAL A 281 -1.62 -22.41 5.73
N LEU A 282 -0.62 -23.12 5.22
CA LEU A 282 -0.34 -23.22 3.79
C LEU A 282 -1.36 -24.10 3.02
N THR A 283 -2.03 -25.03 3.70
CA THR A 283 -3.10 -25.84 3.10
C THR A 283 -4.50 -25.23 3.24
N SER A 284 -4.63 -24.06 3.88
CA SER A 284 -5.92 -23.41 4.13
C SER A 284 -6.42 -22.60 2.93
N PRO A 285 -7.54 -22.97 2.27
CA PRO A 285 -8.07 -22.21 1.12
C PRO A 285 -8.37 -20.73 1.44
N PRO A 286 -8.90 -20.33 2.61
CA PRO A 286 -9.07 -18.92 2.96
C PRO A 286 -7.75 -18.13 3.00
N VAL A 287 -6.62 -18.74 3.37
CA VAL A 287 -5.30 -18.08 3.32
C VAL A 287 -4.93 -17.76 1.87
N TRP A 288 -5.11 -18.71 0.96
CA TRP A 288 -4.86 -18.50 -0.47
C TRP A 288 -5.82 -17.49 -1.09
N ALA A 289 -7.07 -17.39 -0.59
CA ALA A 289 -7.97 -16.30 -0.99
C ALA A 289 -7.41 -14.93 -0.67
N LEU A 290 -6.78 -14.76 0.49
CA LEU A 290 -6.11 -13.50 0.86
C LEU A 290 -4.84 -13.26 0.04
N VAL A 291 -4.08 -14.30 -0.26
CA VAL A 291 -2.89 -14.23 -1.13
C VAL A 291 -3.27 -13.78 -2.54
N MET A 292 -4.28 -14.41 -3.15
CA MET A 292 -4.76 -14.07 -4.49
C MET A 292 -5.41 -12.70 -4.54
N GLY A 293 -6.18 -12.34 -3.50
CA GLY A 293 -6.73 -11.00 -3.36
C GLY A 293 -5.62 -9.94 -3.29
N GLN A 294 -4.59 -10.17 -2.48
CA GLN A 294 -3.47 -9.23 -2.38
C GLN A 294 -2.68 -9.14 -3.68
N PHE A 295 -2.44 -10.26 -4.37
CA PHE A 295 -1.77 -10.31 -5.67
C PHE A 295 -2.51 -9.47 -6.70
N SER A 296 -3.82 -9.70 -6.86
CA SER A 296 -4.64 -9.02 -7.86
C SER A 296 -4.86 -7.54 -7.55
N SER A 297 -5.08 -7.17 -6.28
CA SER A 297 -5.18 -5.78 -5.86
C SER A 297 -3.86 -5.02 -6.06
N ASN A 298 -2.74 -5.62 -5.67
CA ASN A 298 -1.41 -5.02 -5.81
C ASN A 298 -0.97 -4.92 -7.27
N TRP A 299 -1.46 -5.77 -8.17
CA TRP A 299 -1.21 -5.66 -9.61
C TRP A 299 -1.52 -4.25 -10.12
N GLY A 300 -2.73 -3.76 -9.87
CA GLY A 300 -3.13 -2.41 -10.27
C GLY A 300 -2.31 -1.31 -9.60
N VAL A 301 -2.01 -1.46 -8.30
CA VAL A 301 -1.22 -0.48 -7.55
C VAL A 301 0.22 -0.41 -8.08
N PHE A 302 0.88 -1.56 -8.26
CA PHE A 302 2.28 -1.57 -8.69
C PHE A 302 2.42 -1.19 -10.17
N PHE A 303 1.46 -1.57 -11.01
CA PHE A 303 1.40 -1.10 -12.39
C PHE A 303 1.32 0.44 -12.42
N LEU A 304 0.40 1.05 -11.70
CA LEU A 304 0.30 2.51 -11.65
C LEU A 304 1.55 3.16 -11.05
N THR A 305 2.10 2.64 -9.96
CA THR A 305 3.28 3.25 -9.34
C THR A 305 4.55 3.15 -10.19
N THR A 306 4.63 2.21 -11.12
CA THR A 306 5.82 2.00 -11.96
C THR A 306 5.65 2.51 -13.38
N GLN A 307 4.45 2.42 -13.96
CA GLN A 307 4.21 2.67 -15.38
C GLN A 307 3.33 3.88 -15.68
N LEU A 308 2.62 4.42 -14.67
CA LEU A 308 1.71 5.56 -14.90
C LEU A 308 2.42 6.79 -15.48
N PRO A 309 3.58 7.25 -14.95
CA PRO A 309 4.27 8.40 -15.54
C PRO A 309 4.70 8.16 -17.00
N ASN A 310 5.12 6.93 -17.32
CA ASN A 310 5.49 6.52 -18.67
C ASN A 310 4.28 6.54 -19.62
N TYR A 311 3.13 6.02 -19.18
CA TYR A 311 1.88 6.07 -19.93
C TYR A 311 1.40 7.51 -20.18
N MET A 312 1.45 8.35 -19.15
CA MET A 312 1.05 9.77 -19.26
C MET A 312 1.90 10.55 -20.26
N GLN A 313 3.20 10.29 -20.33
CA GLN A 313 4.09 10.99 -21.26
C GLN A 313 4.07 10.38 -22.65
N ASN A 314 4.25 9.07 -22.78
CA ASN A 314 4.49 8.42 -24.07
C ASN A 314 3.22 8.10 -24.85
N VAL A 315 2.08 7.94 -24.17
CA VAL A 315 0.79 7.63 -24.81
C VAL A 315 -0.11 8.87 -24.85
N LEU A 316 -0.27 9.54 -23.72
CA LEU A 316 -1.19 10.68 -23.59
C LEU A 316 -0.54 12.02 -23.93
N GLY A 317 0.78 12.10 -24.10
CA GLY A 317 1.51 13.28 -24.55
C GLY A 317 1.56 14.44 -23.54
N PHE A 318 1.39 14.16 -22.24
CA PHE A 318 1.47 15.20 -21.22
C PHE A 318 2.91 15.61 -20.93
N ASN A 319 3.13 16.92 -20.74
CA ASN A 319 4.39 17.45 -20.26
C ASN A 319 4.66 16.99 -18.81
N ILE A 320 5.91 17.09 -18.36
CA ILE A 320 6.35 16.56 -17.06
C ILE A 320 5.57 17.15 -15.88
N GLN A 321 5.21 18.43 -15.90
CA GLN A 321 4.48 19.09 -14.81
C GLN A 321 3.03 18.59 -14.72
N THR A 322 2.33 18.53 -15.83
CA THR A 322 0.98 17.99 -15.92
C THR A 322 0.95 16.50 -15.58
N ASN A 323 1.95 15.74 -16.06
CA ASN A 323 2.13 14.32 -15.75
C ASN A 323 2.18 14.10 -14.23
N GLY A 324 3.04 14.84 -13.50
CA GLY A 324 3.13 14.71 -12.05
C GLY A 324 1.81 15.01 -11.33
N LEU A 325 1.11 16.07 -11.72
CA LEU A 325 -0.16 16.44 -11.10
C LEU A 325 -1.25 15.39 -11.37
N LEU A 326 -1.41 14.97 -12.62
CA LEU A 326 -2.43 14.00 -13.03
C LEU A 326 -2.12 12.59 -12.49
N SER A 327 -0.85 12.21 -12.35
CA SER A 327 -0.45 10.93 -11.77
C SER A 327 -0.77 10.83 -10.26
N ALA A 328 -0.96 11.93 -9.57
CA ALA A 328 -1.38 11.95 -8.17
C ALA A 328 -2.89 11.68 -7.99
N LEU A 329 -3.73 12.02 -8.99
CA LEU A 329 -5.19 11.95 -8.88
C LEU A 329 -5.73 10.54 -8.56
N PRO A 330 -5.29 9.45 -9.21
CA PRO A 330 -5.76 8.10 -8.88
C PRO A 330 -5.54 7.74 -7.41
N PHE A 331 -4.43 8.18 -6.80
CA PHE A 331 -4.12 7.93 -5.39
C PHE A 331 -4.97 8.78 -4.45
N ALA A 332 -5.31 10.01 -4.85
CA ALA A 332 -6.23 10.87 -4.10
C ALA A 332 -7.64 10.28 -4.06
N VAL A 333 -8.16 9.85 -5.22
CA VAL A 333 -9.45 9.14 -5.31
C VAL A 333 -9.42 7.85 -4.49
N ALA A 334 -8.34 7.06 -4.61
CA ALA A 334 -8.16 5.84 -3.82
C ALA A 334 -8.25 6.11 -2.31
N MET A 335 -7.61 7.16 -1.82
CA MET A 335 -7.64 7.52 -0.41
C MET A 335 -9.05 7.85 0.07
N VAL A 336 -9.79 8.68 -0.65
CA VAL A 336 -11.18 9.03 -0.32
C VAL A 336 -12.09 7.78 -0.34
N CYS A 337 -11.99 6.96 -1.39
CA CYS A 337 -12.78 5.73 -1.52
C CYS A 337 -12.44 4.70 -0.43
N MET A 338 -11.18 4.62 0.01
CA MET A 338 -10.75 3.74 1.09
C MET A 338 -11.44 4.11 2.42
N PHE A 339 -11.49 5.40 2.77
CA PHE A 339 -12.19 5.85 3.96
C PHE A 339 -13.69 5.62 3.87
N ALA A 340 -14.30 5.98 2.74
CA ALA A 340 -15.73 5.82 2.52
C ALA A 340 -16.15 4.34 2.58
N SER A 341 -15.40 3.44 1.92
CA SER A 341 -15.69 2.00 1.92
C SER A 341 -15.51 1.36 3.29
N SER A 342 -14.46 1.75 4.03
CA SER A 342 -14.23 1.24 5.39
C SER A 342 -15.36 1.67 6.33
N ALA A 343 -15.73 2.95 6.30
CA ALA A 343 -16.86 3.45 7.11
C ALA A 343 -18.20 2.81 6.74
N ALA A 344 -18.45 2.57 5.45
CA ALA A 344 -19.63 1.86 4.97
C ALA A 344 -19.65 0.41 5.46
N ALA A 345 -18.53 -0.30 5.35
CA ALA A 345 -18.41 -1.67 5.83
C ALA A 345 -18.67 -1.78 7.34
N ASP A 346 -18.09 -0.87 8.14
CA ASP A 346 -18.28 -0.86 9.59
C ASP A 346 -19.73 -0.59 9.98
N ARG A 347 -20.41 0.36 9.30
CA ARG A 347 -21.84 0.62 9.52
C ARG A 347 -22.71 -0.58 9.18
N LEU A 348 -22.44 -1.26 8.06
CA LEU A 348 -23.19 -2.46 7.66
C LEU A 348 -23.00 -3.61 8.65
N ILE A 349 -21.76 -3.80 9.14
CA ILE A 349 -21.45 -4.84 10.14
C ILE A 349 -22.13 -4.52 11.48
N GLN A 350 -22.11 -3.27 11.94
CA GLN A 350 -22.78 -2.83 13.16
C GLN A 350 -24.31 -2.95 13.07
N GLY A 351 -24.86 -2.77 11.89
CA GLY A 351 -26.29 -2.92 11.63
C GLY A 351 -26.83 -4.34 11.82
N GLY A 352 -25.98 -5.36 11.82
CA GLY A 352 -26.30 -6.76 12.16
C GLY A 352 -27.28 -7.48 11.21
N LYS A 353 -27.80 -6.81 10.17
CA LYS A 353 -28.81 -7.36 9.25
C LYS A 353 -28.26 -8.36 8.24
N ILE A 354 -26.96 -8.25 7.93
CA ILE A 354 -26.29 -9.07 6.91
C ILE A 354 -25.11 -9.77 7.58
N PRO A 355 -24.92 -11.09 7.37
CA PRO A 355 -23.76 -11.80 7.86
C PRO A 355 -22.46 -11.15 7.38
N LYS A 356 -21.48 -11.00 8.28
CA LYS A 356 -20.22 -10.30 8.05
C LYS A 356 -19.46 -10.78 6.80
N VAL A 357 -19.49 -12.09 6.54
CA VAL A 357 -18.82 -12.68 5.36
C VAL A 357 -19.41 -12.15 4.05
N TRP A 358 -20.73 -11.95 3.98
CA TRP A 358 -21.38 -11.42 2.77
C TRP A 358 -21.10 -9.95 2.55
N ILE A 359 -20.97 -9.16 3.63
CA ILE A 359 -20.52 -7.77 3.53
C ILE A 359 -19.12 -7.72 2.95
N ARG A 360 -18.19 -8.52 3.50
CA ARG A 360 -16.79 -8.59 3.03
C ARG A 360 -16.71 -9.05 1.56
N ARG A 361 -17.46 -10.10 1.19
CA ARG A 361 -17.56 -10.59 -0.20
C ARG A 361 -18.16 -9.55 -1.13
N GLY A 362 -19.20 -8.83 -0.71
CA GLY A 362 -19.82 -7.76 -1.49
C GLY A 362 -18.81 -6.68 -1.89
N PHE A 363 -17.99 -6.20 -0.95
CA PHE A 363 -16.92 -5.24 -1.25
C PHE A 363 -15.85 -5.81 -2.20
N VAL A 364 -15.49 -7.10 -2.04
CA VAL A 364 -14.55 -7.79 -2.93
C VAL A 364 -15.13 -7.86 -4.36
N ILE A 365 -16.36 -8.37 -4.51
CA ILE A 365 -17.01 -8.52 -5.82
C ILE A 365 -17.15 -7.17 -6.51
N THR A 366 -17.70 -6.16 -5.82
CA THR A 366 -17.89 -4.82 -6.40
C THR A 366 -16.55 -4.21 -6.80
N GLY A 367 -15.53 -4.31 -5.95
CA GLY A 367 -14.20 -3.77 -6.24
C GLY A 367 -13.57 -4.39 -7.47
N TYR A 368 -13.47 -5.72 -7.54
CA TYR A 368 -12.83 -6.39 -8.67
C TYR A 368 -13.65 -6.31 -9.96
N THR A 369 -14.99 -6.41 -9.90
CA THR A 369 -15.83 -6.25 -11.08
C THR A 369 -15.68 -4.84 -11.67
N GLY A 370 -15.68 -3.80 -10.82
CA GLY A 370 -15.45 -2.43 -11.27
C GLY A 370 -14.07 -2.24 -11.92
N MET A 371 -13.01 -2.81 -11.35
CA MET A 371 -11.67 -2.78 -11.95
C MET A 371 -11.62 -3.50 -13.30
N VAL A 372 -12.24 -4.67 -13.43
CA VAL A 372 -12.30 -5.42 -14.70
C VAL A 372 -13.01 -4.59 -15.78
N ILE A 373 -14.18 -4.04 -15.47
CA ILE A 373 -14.96 -3.22 -16.41
C ILE A 373 -14.14 -2.01 -16.86
N CYS A 374 -13.56 -1.26 -15.93
CA CYS A 374 -12.73 -0.10 -16.26
C CYS A 374 -11.48 -0.49 -17.06
N GLY A 375 -10.83 -1.61 -16.72
CA GLY A 375 -9.66 -2.11 -17.45
C GLY A 375 -10.00 -2.49 -18.89
N VAL A 376 -11.14 -3.17 -19.13
CA VAL A 376 -11.62 -3.49 -20.48
C VAL A 376 -11.98 -2.24 -21.25
N ILE A 377 -12.66 -1.27 -20.64
CA ILE A 377 -12.97 0.01 -21.32
C ILE A 377 -11.68 0.73 -21.68
N LEU A 378 -10.70 0.79 -20.77
CA LEU A 378 -9.41 1.44 -21.01
C LEU A 378 -8.62 0.76 -22.14
N ALA A 379 -8.67 -0.58 -22.21
CA ALA A 379 -8.05 -1.36 -23.28
C ALA A 379 -8.67 -1.07 -24.65
N ASN A 380 -9.96 -0.75 -24.72
CA ASN A 380 -10.68 -0.45 -25.95
C ASN A 380 -10.81 1.06 -26.21
N LEU A 381 -10.18 1.90 -25.41
CA LEU A 381 -10.26 3.35 -25.59
C LEU A 381 -9.49 3.74 -26.86
N SER A 382 -10.19 3.70 -28.00
CA SER A 382 -9.68 4.14 -29.30
C SER A 382 -9.74 5.66 -29.41
N GLY A 383 -8.62 6.25 -29.80
CA GLY A 383 -8.51 7.69 -30.01
C GLY A 383 -7.89 8.45 -28.83
N CYS A 384 -7.41 9.65 -29.14
CA CYS A 384 -6.75 10.52 -28.17
C CYS A 384 -7.78 11.22 -27.27
N ASN A 385 -8.20 10.53 -26.21
CA ASN A 385 -9.01 11.14 -25.16
C ASN A 385 -8.31 11.03 -23.79
N PRO A 386 -7.33 11.92 -23.52
CA PRO A 386 -6.57 11.87 -22.28
C PRO A 386 -7.44 12.01 -21.02
N ALA A 387 -8.51 12.82 -21.09
CA ALA A 387 -9.42 13.02 -19.98
C ALA A 387 -10.16 11.73 -19.61
N ALA A 388 -10.65 10.98 -20.60
CA ALA A 388 -11.31 9.70 -20.37
C ALA A 388 -10.33 8.66 -19.78
N ALA A 389 -9.10 8.58 -20.29
CA ALA A 389 -8.08 7.68 -19.78
C ALA A 389 -7.75 7.96 -18.31
N VAL A 390 -7.46 9.22 -17.96
CA VAL A 390 -7.17 9.62 -16.57
C VAL A 390 -8.37 9.36 -15.65
N SER A 391 -9.59 9.68 -16.12
CA SER A 391 -10.82 9.44 -15.34
C SER A 391 -11.02 7.95 -15.06
N LEU A 392 -10.81 7.07 -16.04
CA LEU A 392 -10.92 5.63 -15.89
C LEU A 392 -9.86 5.07 -14.92
N LEU A 393 -8.62 5.58 -14.97
CA LEU A 393 -7.57 5.22 -14.02
C LEU A 393 -7.94 5.62 -12.59
N CYS A 394 -8.51 6.82 -12.40
CA CYS A 394 -9.02 7.28 -11.10
C CYS A 394 -10.15 6.38 -10.59
N ILE A 395 -11.11 6.05 -11.44
CA ILE A 395 -12.25 5.17 -11.09
C ILE A 395 -11.75 3.76 -10.76
N THR A 396 -10.81 3.22 -11.53
CA THR A 396 -10.18 1.91 -11.27
C THR A 396 -9.54 1.87 -9.89
N GLN A 397 -8.81 2.91 -9.50
CA GLN A 397 -8.20 2.98 -8.16
C GLN A 397 -9.25 3.19 -7.06
N GLY A 398 -10.34 3.89 -7.35
CA GLY A 398 -11.49 3.96 -6.45
C GLY A 398 -12.06 2.57 -6.17
N PHE A 399 -12.32 1.76 -7.19
CA PHE A 399 -12.78 0.37 -7.04
C PHE A 399 -11.75 -0.52 -6.33
N ASN A 400 -10.46 -0.36 -6.62
CA ASN A 400 -9.41 -1.09 -5.90
C ASN A 400 -9.46 -0.81 -4.39
N SER A 401 -9.79 0.41 -4.00
CA SER A 401 -9.88 0.80 -2.58
C SER A 401 -11.02 0.10 -1.84
N LEU A 402 -12.11 -0.30 -2.52
CA LEU A 402 -13.19 -1.08 -1.92
C LEU A 402 -12.69 -2.44 -1.43
N THR A 403 -11.70 -3.03 -2.11
CA THR A 403 -11.12 -4.32 -1.72
C THR A 403 -10.45 -4.29 -0.35
N VAL A 404 -10.01 -3.11 0.11
CA VAL A 404 -9.43 -2.91 1.47
C VAL A 404 -10.47 -3.23 2.54
N ALA A 405 -11.71 -2.69 2.40
CA ALA A 405 -12.82 -3.01 3.28
C ALA A 405 -13.30 -4.47 3.12
N GLY A 406 -13.03 -5.09 1.97
CA GLY A 406 -13.36 -6.48 1.66
C GLY A 406 -12.41 -7.47 2.35
N PHE A 407 -11.25 -7.76 1.76
CA PHE A 407 -10.40 -8.86 2.20
C PHE A 407 -9.26 -8.46 3.17
N ARG A 408 -8.75 -7.20 3.12
CA ARG A 408 -7.59 -6.83 3.97
C ARG A 408 -7.92 -6.83 5.45
N ALA A 409 -9.14 -6.46 5.83
CA ALA A 409 -9.58 -6.50 7.23
C ALA A 409 -9.75 -7.94 7.76
N VAL A 410 -9.94 -8.91 6.87
CA VAL A 410 -10.22 -10.31 7.22
C VAL A 410 -9.02 -10.99 7.91
N HIS A 411 -7.78 -10.57 7.65
CA HIS A 411 -6.59 -11.15 8.32
C HIS A 411 -6.71 -11.18 9.86
N VAL A 412 -7.29 -10.15 10.44
CA VAL A 412 -7.49 -10.05 11.90
C VAL A 412 -8.73 -10.84 12.34
N GLU A 413 -9.72 -10.97 11.45
CA GLU A 413 -11.00 -11.62 11.78
C GLU A 413 -10.87 -13.14 11.81
N PHE A 414 -10.28 -13.74 10.77
CA PHE A 414 -10.24 -15.20 10.63
C PHE A 414 -9.04 -15.88 11.33
N ALA A 415 -7.96 -15.14 11.60
CA ALA A 415 -6.77 -15.65 12.27
C ALA A 415 -6.16 -14.61 13.25
N PRO A 416 -6.86 -14.22 14.33
CA PRO A 416 -6.42 -13.13 15.21
C PRO A 416 -5.02 -13.35 15.80
N ARG A 417 -4.69 -14.61 16.17
CA ARG A 417 -3.38 -14.98 16.76
C ARG A 417 -2.24 -14.98 15.75
N PHE A 418 -2.52 -15.21 14.48
CA PHE A 418 -1.57 -15.36 13.38
C PHE A 418 -1.80 -14.33 12.25
N SER A 419 -2.51 -13.23 12.54
CA SER A 419 -2.81 -12.20 11.55
C SER A 419 -1.58 -11.62 10.87
N GLY A 420 -0.48 -11.44 11.61
CA GLY A 420 0.80 -11.00 11.04
C GLY A 420 1.40 -12.02 10.06
N VAL A 421 1.27 -13.32 10.34
CA VAL A 421 1.78 -14.39 9.45
C VAL A 421 0.95 -14.46 8.17
N THR A 422 -0.38 -14.44 8.29
CA THR A 422 -1.27 -14.47 7.12
C THR A 422 -1.13 -13.22 6.27
N PHE A 423 -0.94 -12.06 6.90
CA PHE A 423 -0.64 -10.82 6.17
C PHE A 423 0.73 -10.90 5.47
N ALA A 424 1.78 -11.40 6.13
CA ALA A 424 3.10 -11.54 5.52
C ALA A 424 3.05 -12.45 4.28
N LEU A 425 2.36 -13.60 4.36
CA LEU A 425 2.16 -14.49 3.22
C LEU A 425 1.41 -13.81 2.08
N ALA A 426 0.31 -13.12 2.38
CA ALA A 426 -0.47 -12.39 1.38
C ALA A 426 0.35 -11.26 0.75
N ASN A 427 1.12 -10.51 1.55
CA ASN A 427 1.97 -9.44 1.06
C ASN A 427 3.12 -9.95 0.19
N THR A 428 3.70 -11.11 0.55
CA THR A 428 4.72 -11.78 -0.28
C THR A 428 4.12 -12.17 -1.65
N GLY A 429 2.93 -12.80 -1.66
CA GLY A 429 2.21 -13.08 -2.90
C GLY A 429 1.89 -11.80 -3.68
N GLY A 430 1.44 -10.76 -2.98
CA GLY A 430 1.19 -9.46 -3.59
C GLY A 430 2.43 -8.80 -4.20
N THR A 431 3.63 -9.03 -3.64
CA THR A 431 4.88 -8.49 -4.18
C THR A 431 5.27 -9.12 -5.51
N VAL A 432 4.88 -10.38 -5.74
CA VAL A 432 5.10 -11.06 -7.03
C VAL A 432 4.47 -10.27 -8.18
N SER A 433 3.31 -9.65 -7.97
CA SER A 433 2.69 -8.78 -8.99
C SER A 433 3.55 -7.56 -9.34
N GLY A 434 4.30 -7.01 -8.39
CA GLY A 434 5.25 -5.93 -8.63
C GLY A 434 6.48 -6.33 -9.46
N ILE A 435 6.81 -7.63 -9.47
CA ILE A 435 7.84 -8.19 -10.33
C ILE A 435 7.33 -8.28 -11.78
N PHE A 436 6.13 -8.84 -11.96
CA PHE A 436 5.60 -9.10 -13.29
C PHE A 436 4.99 -7.87 -13.97
N ALA A 437 4.38 -6.94 -13.22
CA ALA A 437 3.70 -5.79 -13.81
C ALA A 437 4.61 -4.89 -14.68
N PRO A 438 5.84 -4.55 -14.27
CA PRO A 438 6.77 -3.84 -15.15
C PRO A 438 7.30 -4.70 -16.30
N LEU A 439 7.47 -6.01 -16.09
CA LEU A 439 8.05 -6.91 -17.09
C LEU A 439 7.10 -7.22 -18.24
N LEU A 440 5.80 -7.27 -18.01
CA LEU A 440 4.83 -7.63 -19.05
C LEU A 440 4.84 -6.67 -20.23
N LEU A 441 5.03 -5.37 -20.00
CA LEU A 441 5.15 -4.41 -21.08
C LEU A 441 6.28 -4.78 -22.05
N TYR A 442 7.36 -5.35 -21.53
CA TYR A 442 8.56 -5.71 -22.29
C TYR A 442 8.46 -7.12 -22.89
N LEU A 443 7.77 -8.01 -22.19
CA LEU A 443 7.52 -9.36 -22.71
C LEU A 443 6.63 -9.31 -23.95
N ASP A 444 5.61 -8.46 -23.96
CA ASP A 444 4.72 -8.26 -25.12
C ASP A 444 5.50 -7.69 -26.32
N ILE A 445 6.36 -6.72 -26.08
CA ILE A 445 7.26 -6.17 -27.10
C ILE A 445 8.20 -7.26 -27.64
N TYR A 446 8.75 -8.13 -26.77
CA TYR A 446 9.63 -9.21 -27.17
C TYR A 446 8.91 -10.31 -27.96
N LEU A 447 7.70 -10.68 -27.53
CA LEU A 447 6.88 -11.68 -28.20
C LEU A 447 6.38 -11.19 -29.58
N SER A 448 6.01 -9.92 -29.69
CA SER A 448 5.63 -9.34 -30.99
C SER A 448 6.80 -9.33 -31.97
N GLN A 449 8.03 -9.03 -31.52
CA GLN A 449 9.23 -9.10 -32.33
C GLN A 449 9.55 -10.53 -32.80
N TRP A 450 9.43 -11.52 -31.90
CA TRP A 450 9.66 -12.92 -32.25
C TRP A 450 8.62 -13.38 -33.29
N TYR A 451 7.38 -12.95 -33.16
CA TYR A 451 6.29 -13.23 -34.12
C TYR A 451 6.56 -12.55 -35.46
N ASP A 452 6.94 -11.28 -35.47
CA ASP A 452 7.28 -10.52 -36.70
C ASP A 452 8.53 -11.09 -37.39
N GLN A 453 9.53 -11.52 -36.63
CA GLN A 453 10.72 -12.17 -37.16
C GLN A 453 10.43 -13.54 -37.78
N MET A 454 9.44 -14.27 -37.24
CA MET A 454 9.03 -15.57 -37.76
C MET A 454 8.18 -15.45 -39.06
N TYR A 455 7.47 -14.32 -39.24
CA TYR A 455 6.63 -14.09 -40.43
C TYR A 455 7.25 -13.18 -41.51
N ASN A 456 8.56 -12.91 -41.45
CA ASN A 456 9.29 -12.11 -42.48
C ASN A 456 8.72 -10.69 -42.72
N THR A 457 8.08 -10.08 -41.77
CA THR A 457 7.67 -8.69 -41.90
C THR A 457 8.77 -7.83 -41.28
N CYS A 458 9.69 -7.36 -42.14
CA CYS A 458 10.75 -6.41 -41.75
C CYS A 458 10.14 -5.11 -41.27
N HIS A 459 10.02 -4.91 -39.97
CA HIS A 459 10.03 -3.54 -39.40
C HIS A 459 10.31 -3.59 -37.90
N GLY A 460 11.60 -3.47 -37.59
CA GLY A 460 12.05 -3.16 -36.26
C GLY A 460 11.64 -1.75 -35.84
N LEU A 461 10.82 -1.64 -34.82
CA LEU A 461 10.71 -0.42 -34.02
C LEU A 461 10.20 -0.74 -32.63
N PHE A 462 11.10 -0.69 -31.69
CA PHE A 462 10.94 -0.87 -30.26
C PHE A 462 10.18 0.29 -29.62
N GLN A 463 8.86 0.39 -29.82
CA GLN A 463 8.05 1.34 -29.06
C GLN A 463 6.86 0.66 -28.43
N PRO A 464 6.47 1.01 -27.20
CA PRO A 464 5.21 0.56 -26.62
C PRO A 464 4.07 1.19 -27.45
N THR A 465 3.58 0.40 -28.41
CA THR A 465 2.45 0.79 -29.25
C THR A 465 1.17 0.91 -28.42
N PRO A 466 0.14 1.67 -28.85
CA PRO A 466 -1.17 1.66 -28.23
C PRO A 466 -1.75 0.25 -28.07
N ALA A 467 -1.44 -0.66 -29.01
CA ALA A 467 -1.86 -2.06 -28.96
C ALA A 467 -1.20 -2.83 -27.78
N ALA A 468 0.10 -2.59 -27.51
CA ALA A 468 0.78 -3.16 -26.36
C ALA A 468 0.15 -2.74 -25.03
N TRP A 469 -0.22 -1.47 -24.91
CA TRP A 469 -0.93 -0.97 -23.72
C TRP A 469 -2.32 -1.58 -23.56
N SER A 470 -3.07 -1.77 -24.66
CA SER A 470 -4.36 -2.47 -24.65
C SER A 470 -4.20 -3.89 -24.12
N THR A 471 -3.22 -4.63 -24.63
CA THR A 471 -2.90 -6.00 -24.17
C THR A 471 -2.63 -6.06 -22.66
N ILE A 472 -1.84 -5.10 -22.13
CA ILE A 472 -1.53 -5.01 -20.70
C ILE A 472 -2.80 -4.76 -19.87
N PHE A 473 -3.69 -3.88 -20.32
CA PHE A 473 -4.94 -3.62 -19.62
C PHE A 473 -5.86 -4.84 -19.64
N TYR A 474 -5.92 -5.62 -20.73
CA TYR A 474 -6.65 -6.90 -20.77
C TYR A 474 -6.06 -7.95 -19.84
N ILE A 475 -4.73 -8.10 -19.81
CA ILE A 475 -4.05 -9.00 -18.87
C ILE A 475 -4.34 -8.58 -17.42
N GLY A 476 -4.25 -7.29 -17.13
CA GLY A 476 -4.59 -6.74 -15.81
C GLY A 476 -6.04 -7.04 -15.42
N ALA A 477 -6.99 -6.83 -16.33
CA ALA A 477 -8.40 -7.15 -16.11
C ALA A 477 -8.63 -8.66 -15.87
N ALA A 478 -7.96 -9.52 -16.63
CA ALA A 478 -8.02 -10.98 -16.45
C ALA A 478 -7.49 -11.40 -15.07
N ILE A 479 -6.34 -10.90 -14.66
CA ILE A 479 -5.73 -11.15 -13.33
C ILE A 479 -6.68 -10.69 -12.21
N GLN A 480 -7.26 -9.51 -12.34
CA GLN A 480 -8.19 -8.95 -11.36
C GLN A 480 -9.50 -9.75 -11.32
N GLY A 481 -10.00 -10.21 -12.47
CA GLY A 481 -11.19 -11.04 -12.55
C GLY A 481 -10.99 -12.41 -11.89
N VAL A 482 -9.95 -13.14 -12.27
CA VAL A 482 -9.62 -14.45 -11.69
C VAL A 482 -9.38 -14.34 -10.19
N GLY A 483 -8.55 -13.39 -9.76
CA GLY A 483 -8.26 -13.19 -8.34
C GLY A 483 -9.47 -12.73 -7.55
N GLY A 484 -10.34 -11.89 -8.13
CA GLY A 484 -11.59 -11.46 -7.52
C GLY A 484 -12.56 -12.61 -7.29
N ILE A 485 -12.76 -13.46 -8.30
CA ILE A 485 -13.62 -14.67 -8.21
C ILE A 485 -13.06 -15.62 -7.14
N PHE A 486 -11.76 -15.94 -7.21
CA PHE A 486 -11.14 -16.82 -6.24
C PHE A 486 -11.27 -16.29 -4.81
N THR A 487 -11.00 -15.00 -4.62
CA THR A 487 -11.13 -14.36 -3.31
C THR A 487 -12.58 -14.39 -2.82
N ALA A 488 -13.55 -14.06 -3.64
CA ALA A 488 -14.96 -14.04 -3.25
C ALA A 488 -15.49 -15.43 -2.85
N VAL A 489 -15.06 -16.49 -3.55
CA VAL A 489 -15.48 -17.87 -3.29
C VAL A 489 -14.91 -18.40 -1.98
N PHE A 490 -13.59 -18.25 -1.79
CA PHE A 490 -12.88 -18.88 -0.67
C PHE A 490 -12.72 -17.98 0.57
N LEU A 491 -13.11 -16.70 0.50
CA LEU A 491 -13.05 -15.78 1.63
C LEU A 491 -13.95 -16.26 2.78
N ARG A 492 -13.39 -16.34 3.99
CA ARG A 492 -14.10 -16.65 5.23
C ARG A 492 -13.72 -15.65 6.32
N THR A 493 -14.67 -15.32 7.18
CA THR A 493 -14.47 -14.40 8.33
C THR A 493 -14.44 -15.14 9.66
N ASP A 494 -14.83 -16.43 9.67
CA ASP A 494 -14.86 -17.25 10.88
C ASP A 494 -13.44 -17.62 11.30
N VAL A 495 -13.19 -17.59 12.63
CA VAL A 495 -11.89 -17.97 13.19
C VAL A 495 -11.56 -19.41 12.84
N GLN A 496 -10.45 -19.61 12.14
CA GLN A 496 -10.02 -20.92 11.69
C GLN A 496 -9.66 -21.85 12.85
N PRO A 497 -9.94 -23.17 12.77
CA PRO A 497 -9.65 -24.11 13.86
C PRO A 497 -8.20 -24.09 14.34
N TRP A 498 -7.24 -23.89 13.41
CA TRP A 498 -5.81 -23.81 13.73
C TRP A 498 -5.40 -22.47 14.37
N ALA A 499 -6.27 -21.43 14.30
CA ALA A 499 -6.03 -20.12 14.88
C ALA A 499 -6.72 -19.93 16.24
N ARG A 500 -7.53 -20.89 16.70
CA ARG A 500 -8.20 -20.87 18.02
C ARG A 500 -7.20 -21.15 19.14
N GLY A 501 -7.40 -20.51 20.29
CA GLY A 501 -6.65 -20.81 21.52
C GLY A 501 -7.17 -22.05 22.23
N GLU A 502 -6.36 -22.68 23.08
CA GLU A 502 -6.81 -23.81 23.92
C GLU A 502 -7.96 -23.40 24.87
N GLY A 503 -8.02 -22.13 25.29
CA GLY A 503 -9.11 -21.59 26.10
C GLY A 503 -10.42 -21.29 25.34
N ASP A 504 -10.37 -21.15 24.01
CA ASP A 504 -11.56 -20.87 23.19
C ASP A 504 -12.40 -22.11 22.85
N LYS A 505 -11.84 -23.31 23.02
CA LYS A 505 -12.54 -24.56 22.74
C LYS A 505 -13.80 -24.72 23.60
N GLY A 506 -13.72 -24.39 24.88
CA GLY A 506 -14.86 -24.54 25.81
C GLY A 506 -15.98 -23.49 25.65
N SER A 507 -15.68 -22.32 25.10
CA SER A 507 -16.69 -21.27 24.89
C SER A 507 -17.48 -21.46 23.58
N PHE A 508 -16.83 -22.02 22.56
CA PHE A 508 -17.49 -22.23 21.26
C PHE A 508 -18.37 -23.48 21.28
N ASP A 509 -17.95 -24.55 21.96
CA ASP A 509 -18.78 -25.75 22.13
C ASP A 509 -20.04 -25.42 22.92
N LYS A 510 -19.95 -24.59 23.98
CA LYS A 510 -21.12 -24.07 24.71
C LYS A 510 -22.03 -23.21 23.85
N ASN A 511 -21.50 -22.37 22.95
CA ASN A 511 -22.32 -21.53 22.06
C ASN A 511 -22.95 -22.33 20.91
N VAL A 512 -22.31 -23.39 20.45
CA VAL A 512 -22.87 -24.33 19.46
C VAL A 512 -23.96 -25.20 20.12
N GLU A 513 -23.75 -25.68 21.34
CA GLU A 513 -24.78 -26.37 22.10
C GLU A 513 -25.98 -25.47 22.41
N LEU A 514 -25.76 -24.20 22.79
CA LEU A 514 -26.82 -23.21 23.02
C LEU A 514 -27.56 -22.82 21.74
N ALA A 515 -26.87 -22.74 20.59
CA ALA A 515 -27.50 -22.49 19.28
C ALA A 515 -28.31 -23.70 18.82
N GLY A 516 -27.75 -24.91 18.92
CA GLY A 516 -28.48 -26.16 18.65
C GLY A 516 -29.66 -26.40 19.57
N SER A 517 -29.55 -25.99 20.84
CA SER A 517 -30.65 -26.04 21.80
C SER A 517 -31.75 -25.02 21.47
N LYS A 518 -31.41 -23.82 21.01
CA LYS A 518 -32.42 -22.82 20.57
C LYS A 518 -33.15 -23.25 19.29
N ASP A 519 -32.45 -23.84 18.34
CA ASP A 519 -33.07 -24.37 17.12
C ASP A 519 -33.97 -25.58 17.41
N LEU A 520 -33.63 -26.40 18.41
CA LEU A 520 -34.51 -27.49 18.91
C LEU A 520 -35.72 -26.97 19.67
N VAL A 521 -35.58 -25.89 20.45
CA VAL A 521 -36.69 -25.27 21.17
C VAL A 521 -37.67 -24.60 20.20
N ILE A 522 -37.19 -23.90 19.19
CA ILE A 522 -38.03 -23.29 18.15
C ILE A 522 -38.71 -24.37 17.30
N ALA A 523 -38.06 -25.50 17.00
CA ALA A 523 -38.65 -26.62 16.28
C ALA A 523 -39.72 -27.33 17.12
N ASN A 524 -39.57 -27.44 18.43
CA ASN A 524 -40.58 -28.00 19.33
C ASN A 524 -41.76 -27.04 19.59
N GLU A 525 -41.57 -25.74 19.69
CA GLU A 525 -42.65 -24.76 19.78
C GLU A 525 -43.52 -24.73 18.51
N HIS A 526 -42.97 -24.99 17.34
CA HIS A 526 -43.76 -25.15 16.11
C HIS A 526 -44.42 -26.51 15.95
N ALA A 527 -44.02 -27.54 16.73
CA ALA A 527 -44.62 -28.86 16.73
C ALA A 527 -45.79 -29.00 17.74
N GLU A 528 -45.87 -28.13 18.72
CA GLU A 528 -46.91 -28.15 19.78
C GLU A 528 -47.99 -27.05 19.66
N MET A 529 -48.23 -26.47 18.50
CA MET A 529 -49.40 -25.61 18.33
C MET A 529 -50.67 -26.47 18.21
N PRO A 530 -51.57 -26.44 19.20
CA PRO A 530 -52.76 -27.25 19.15
C PRO A 530 -53.73 -26.72 18.08
N THR A 531 -54.24 -27.64 17.28
CA THR A 531 -55.23 -27.51 16.19
C THR A 531 -56.59 -26.94 16.62
N LYS A 532 -56.66 -26.02 17.58
CA LYS A 532 -57.93 -25.48 18.12
C LYS A 532 -58.20 -24.00 17.82
N VAL A 533 -57.42 -23.31 17.00
CA VAL A 533 -57.64 -21.89 16.68
C VAL A 533 -58.18 -21.65 15.26
N VAL A 534 -58.40 -22.69 14.45
CA VAL A 534 -58.93 -22.54 13.07
C VAL A 534 -60.47 -22.57 12.99
N GLU A 535 -61.21 -22.85 14.12
CA GLU A 535 -62.66 -23.01 14.07
C GLU A 535 -63.47 -21.78 14.55
N MET A 536 -62.86 -20.64 14.85
CA MET A 536 -63.54 -19.42 15.34
C MET A 536 -63.51 -18.18 14.43
N GLN A 537 -63.13 -18.30 13.16
CA GLN A 537 -63.17 -17.16 12.20
C GLN A 537 -64.12 -17.33 11.00
N ASN A 538 -65.03 -18.37 11.02
CA ASN A 538 -66.00 -18.55 9.93
C ASN A 538 -67.43 -18.28 10.35
N THR A 539 -67.69 -17.47 11.37
CA THR A 539 -69.08 -16.99 11.72
C THR A 539 -68.97 -15.51 12.08
N LYS A 540 -68.99 -14.66 11.06
CA LYS A 540 -69.66 -13.36 10.94
C LYS A 540 -69.20 -12.61 9.71
N LEU A 541 -70.04 -12.66 8.66
CA LEU A 541 -70.31 -11.70 7.58
C LEU A 541 -69.09 -11.36 6.69
#